data_8214b8aa94e31fc0fce276e2b0cc1a17
#
_entry.id   8214b8aa94e31fc0fce276e2b0cc1a17
#
_cell.length_a   1.000
_cell.length_b   1.000
_cell.length_c   1.000
_cell.angle_alpha   90.00
_cell.angle_beta   90.00
_cell.angle_gamma   90.00
#
_symmetry.space_group_name_H-M   'P 1'
#
loop_
_entity.id
_entity.type
_entity.pdbx_description
1 polymer ?
#
loop_
_entity_poly.entity_id
_entity_poly.type
_entity_poly.pdbx_seq_one_letter_code
_entity_poly.pdbx_strand_id
1 'polypeptide(L)'
;LRALGYQVTYVRNITDIDDKIIRRAHENHETIGALTARFIQAMNEDADRLGVLRPDHEPRATEHIGEIVAMIGSLMAKDYAYQAGNGDVYYSVSRFKGYGKLSGKHLDELRVGARVEMDESKREPLDFVLWKAAKPDEPSWDSPWGKGRPGWHIECSAMSTHCLGEHFDIHGGGMDLQFPHHENEIAQSEAATGQTFVNIWMHNGFVRVADEKMSKSLGNFFTVREVLARYRPEEIRYFILASHYRSPLSYSEENLQLARSELTRFYTALRGLPSMGEEKGVKGEGLGVRSNTSPLTPYASRFFSAMDDDFNTREAIAVLFDMVREINSHKSHEDIAKAAPLAAQLRKLAGIIGLLQGDPEAYLQGTADRFTAVVHVATGALVGGGANLKGTAEKVINVEEMIAQRNAAREAKNWAESDRIRDLLKANRIILEDGAHGTTWRRE
;
A
#
# COMPACT_ATOMS: atom_id res chain seq x y z
N LEU A 1 -3.55 8.67 -12.83
CA LEU A 1 -3.46 10.03 -13.39
C LEU A 1 -2.26 10.16 -14.34
N ARG A 2 -1.02 9.83 -13.92
CA ARG A 2 0.18 9.88 -14.80
C ARG A 2 0.02 9.04 -16.07
N ALA A 3 -0.62 7.86 -15.98
CA ALA A 3 -0.93 7.02 -17.14
C ALA A 3 -1.89 7.68 -18.17
N LEU A 4 -2.64 8.69 -17.75
CA LEU A 4 -3.51 9.51 -18.60
C LEU A 4 -2.82 10.78 -19.15
N GLY A 5 -1.53 10.98 -18.82
CA GLY A 5 -0.74 12.12 -19.27
C GLY A 5 -0.83 13.37 -18.37
N TYR A 6 -1.47 13.29 -17.21
CA TYR A 6 -1.46 14.40 -16.26
C TYR A 6 -0.08 14.55 -15.62
N GLN A 7 0.36 15.80 -15.48
CA GLN A 7 1.47 16.12 -14.59
C GLN A 7 0.95 16.05 -13.15
N VAL A 8 1.58 15.23 -12.33
CA VAL A 8 1.14 14.98 -10.94
C VAL A 8 2.26 15.34 -10.01
N THR A 9 2.04 16.32 -9.16
CA THR A 9 2.87 16.61 -7.97
C THR A 9 2.27 15.86 -6.78
N TYR A 10 2.97 14.84 -6.32
CA TYR A 10 2.54 14.00 -5.20
C TYR A 10 3.30 14.38 -3.93
N VAL A 11 2.56 14.83 -2.93
CA VAL A 11 3.09 15.18 -1.61
C VAL A 11 2.58 14.20 -0.58
N ARG A 12 3.47 13.70 0.27
CA ARG A 12 3.14 12.86 1.44
C ARG A 12 3.82 13.44 2.67
N ASN A 13 3.03 13.88 3.65
CA ASN A 13 3.58 14.45 4.87
C ASN A 13 4.22 13.41 5.79
N ILE A 14 5.15 13.89 6.60
CA ILE A 14 5.77 13.14 7.70
C ILE A 14 5.43 13.88 9.01
N THR A 15 4.62 13.26 9.85
CA THR A 15 4.44 13.68 11.24
C THR A 15 5.60 13.13 12.06
N ASP A 16 6.57 13.97 12.39
CA ASP A 16 7.78 13.62 13.13
C ASP A 16 7.83 14.25 14.53
N ILE A 17 6.72 14.82 14.98
CA ILE A 17 6.51 15.38 16.33
C ILE A 17 5.08 15.19 16.79
N ASP A 18 4.84 14.41 17.83
CA ASP A 18 3.58 14.30 18.56
C ASP A 18 3.80 13.75 19.98
N ASP A 19 2.73 13.73 20.80
CA ASP A 19 2.80 13.20 22.17
C ASP A 19 3.25 11.74 22.24
N LYS A 20 2.89 10.92 21.26
CA LYS A 20 3.25 9.49 21.21
C LYS A 20 4.70 9.30 20.83
N ILE A 21 5.20 10.12 19.89
CA ILE A 21 6.60 10.11 19.45
C ILE A 21 7.50 10.53 20.62
N ILE A 22 7.16 11.64 21.32
CA ILE A 22 7.91 12.12 22.47
C ILE A 22 7.98 11.06 23.55
N ARG A 23 6.85 10.49 23.93
CA ARG A 23 6.79 9.43 24.95
C ARG A 23 7.62 8.22 24.55
N ARG A 24 7.50 7.76 23.28
CA ARG A 24 8.25 6.59 22.80
C ARG A 24 9.75 6.85 22.76
N ALA A 25 10.18 8.04 22.39
CA ALA A 25 11.59 8.43 22.42
C ALA A 25 12.15 8.39 23.86
N HIS A 26 11.39 8.91 24.84
CA HIS A 26 11.76 8.83 26.26
C HIS A 26 11.83 7.37 26.75
N GLU A 27 10.83 6.54 26.44
CA GLU A 27 10.84 5.11 26.79
C GLU A 27 12.06 4.37 26.22
N ASN A 28 12.49 4.74 25.02
CA ASN A 28 13.63 4.12 24.33
C ASN A 28 14.99 4.78 24.69
N HIS A 29 15.01 5.85 25.50
CA HIS A 29 16.20 6.63 25.82
C HIS A 29 16.93 7.17 24.55
N GLU A 30 16.18 7.61 23.57
CA GLU A 30 16.69 8.17 22.32
C GLU A 30 16.07 9.53 22.01
N THR A 31 16.66 10.28 21.06
CA THR A 31 16.05 11.54 20.58
C THR A 31 14.88 11.26 19.66
N ILE A 32 13.92 12.20 19.57
CA ILE A 32 12.80 12.10 18.61
C ILE A 32 13.31 11.99 17.18
N GLY A 33 14.38 12.72 16.82
CA GLY A 33 14.98 12.66 15.49
C GLY A 33 15.55 11.29 15.15
N ALA A 34 16.23 10.60 16.09
CA ALA A 34 16.73 9.24 15.89
C ALA A 34 15.58 8.24 15.71
N LEU A 35 14.55 8.34 16.56
CA LEU A 35 13.36 7.51 16.49
C LEU A 35 12.66 7.67 15.14
N THR A 36 12.33 8.89 14.75
CA THR A 36 11.57 9.17 13.51
C THR A 36 12.36 8.83 12.27
N ALA A 37 13.67 9.13 12.20
CA ALA A 37 14.52 8.76 11.07
C ALA A 37 14.47 7.25 10.79
N ARG A 38 14.56 6.42 11.83
CA ARG A 38 14.46 4.95 11.71
C ARG A 38 13.11 4.49 11.16
N PHE A 39 12.00 5.08 11.64
CA PHE A 39 10.67 4.73 11.15
C PHE A 39 10.39 5.25 9.75
N ILE A 40 10.89 6.42 9.37
CA ILE A 40 10.82 6.95 8.01
C ILE A 40 11.56 6.01 7.05
N GLN A 41 12.78 5.58 7.42
CA GLN A 41 13.53 4.61 6.62
C GLN A 41 12.74 3.30 6.47
N ALA A 42 12.22 2.74 7.56
CA ALA A 42 11.45 1.50 7.54
C ALA A 42 10.19 1.60 6.67
N MET A 43 9.43 2.70 6.76
CA MET A 43 8.27 2.98 5.91
C MET A 43 8.66 3.03 4.43
N ASN A 44 9.76 3.68 4.14
CA ASN A 44 10.25 3.83 2.77
C ASN A 44 10.71 2.49 2.18
N GLU A 45 11.43 1.67 2.96
CA GLU A 45 11.83 0.31 2.55
C GLU A 45 10.62 -0.58 2.27
N ASP A 46 9.61 -0.55 3.14
CA ASP A 46 8.39 -1.33 2.97
C ASP A 46 7.58 -0.87 1.74
N ALA A 47 7.48 0.45 1.52
CA ALA A 47 6.82 1.03 0.35
C ALA A 47 7.54 0.67 -0.96
N ASP A 48 8.88 0.75 -1.00
CA ASP A 48 9.69 0.37 -2.16
C ASP A 48 9.51 -1.11 -2.50
N ARG A 49 9.53 -1.98 -1.50
CA ARG A 49 9.28 -3.41 -1.71
C ARG A 49 7.91 -3.70 -2.31
N LEU A 50 6.88 -2.93 -1.93
CA LEU A 50 5.55 -3.03 -2.53
C LEU A 50 5.43 -2.35 -3.90
N GLY A 51 6.48 -1.72 -4.41
CA GLY A 51 6.47 -0.99 -5.67
C GLY A 51 5.59 0.27 -5.61
N VAL A 52 5.42 0.88 -4.43
CA VAL A 52 4.72 2.16 -4.27
C VAL A 52 5.62 3.27 -4.82
N LEU A 53 5.04 4.14 -5.65
CA LEU A 53 5.78 5.28 -6.19
C LEU A 53 6.17 6.24 -5.06
N ARG A 54 7.41 6.72 -5.10
CA ARG A 54 7.87 7.75 -4.18
C ARG A 54 7.10 9.05 -4.41
N PRO A 55 6.76 9.79 -3.36
CA PRO A 55 6.22 11.14 -3.52
C PRO A 55 7.30 12.07 -4.09
N ASP A 56 6.86 13.16 -4.72
CA ASP A 56 7.76 14.20 -5.22
C ASP A 56 8.30 15.04 -4.04
N HIS A 57 7.49 15.22 -2.98
CA HIS A 57 7.88 15.91 -1.74
C HIS A 57 7.40 15.12 -0.51
N GLU A 58 8.26 15.05 0.52
CA GLU A 58 7.94 14.47 1.84
C GLU A 58 8.24 15.49 2.95
N PRO A 59 7.41 16.54 3.10
CA PRO A 59 7.63 17.56 4.10
C PRO A 59 7.48 17.00 5.52
N ARG A 60 8.35 17.45 6.43
CA ARG A 60 8.34 17.09 7.85
C ARG A 60 7.79 18.22 8.69
N ALA A 61 6.98 17.92 9.67
CA ALA A 61 6.40 18.93 10.55
C ALA A 61 7.47 19.77 11.26
N THR A 62 8.56 19.13 11.72
CA THR A 62 9.68 19.83 12.41
C THR A 62 10.47 20.77 11.50
N GLU A 63 10.43 20.59 10.17
CA GLU A 63 11.10 21.42 9.18
C GLU A 63 10.21 22.59 8.70
N HIS A 64 8.91 22.63 9.08
CA HIS A 64 7.91 23.59 8.62
C HIS A 64 7.30 24.43 9.76
N ILE A 65 8.03 24.57 10.86
CA ILE A 65 7.57 25.35 12.01
C ILE A 65 7.26 26.81 11.64
N GLY A 66 8.04 27.41 10.74
CA GLY A 66 7.84 28.77 10.28
C GLY A 66 6.47 28.95 9.60
N GLU A 67 6.12 28.07 8.71
CA GLU A 67 4.83 28.06 7.98
C GLU A 67 3.67 27.79 8.91
N ILE A 68 3.84 26.89 9.88
CA ILE A 68 2.85 26.61 10.92
C ILE A 68 2.57 27.85 11.77
N VAL A 69 3.62 28.51 12.26
CA VAL A 69 3.50 29.75 13.05
C VAL A 69 2.86 30.87 12.24
N ALA A 70 3.22 31.02 10.97
CA ALA A 70 2.63 32.01 10.08
C ALA A 70 1.13 31.76 9.85
N MET A 71 0.71 30.52 9.61
CA MET A 71 -0.70 30.16 9.45
C MET A 71 -1.50 30.42 10.73
N ILE A 72 -0.99 30.03 11.90
CA ILE A 72 -1.62 30.32 13.20
C ILE A 72 -1.76 31.84 13.39
N GLY A 73 -0.71 32.61 13.07
CA GLY A 73 -0.75 34.08 13.12
C GLY A 73 -1.85 34.67 12.24
N SER A 74 -2.04 34.14 11.03
CA SER A 74 -3.15 34.52 10.14
C SER A 74 -4.52 34.22 10.75
N LEU A 75 -4.67 33.04 11.36
CA LEU A 75 -5.92 32.64 12.03
C LEU A 75 -6.22 33.52 13.23
N MET A 76 -5.22 33.87 14.02
CA MET A 76 -5.40 34.82 15.14
C MET A 76 -5.77 36.20 14.68
N ALA A 77 -5.11 36.73 13.65
CA ALA A 77 -5.42 38.06 13.08
C ALA A 77 -6.84 38.15 12.53
N LYS A 78 -7.45 37.03 12.15
CA LYS A 78 -8.83 36.92 11.64
C LYS A 78 -9.84 36.42 12.68
N ASP A 79 -9.47 36.40 13.97
CA ASP A 79 -10.30 35.93 15.09
C ASP A 79 -10.78 34.46 15.01
N TYR A 80 -10.09 33.61 14.25
CA TYR A 80 -10.35 32.18 14.24
C TYR A 80 -9.55 31.40 15.29
N ALA A 81 -8.55 32.02 15.90
CA ALA A 81 -7.75 31.41 16.95
C ALA A 81 -7.54 32.36 18.13
N TYR A 82 -7.24 31.81 19.30
CA TYR A 82 -6.98 32.56 20.52
C TYR A 82 -5.95 31.86 21.39
N GLN A 83 -5.18 32.64 22.14
CA GLN A 83 -4.30 32.12 23.19
C GLN A 83 -5.08 31.98 24.49
N ALA A 84 -4.94 30.81 25.15
CA ALA A 84 -5.55 30.52 26.44
C ALA A 84 -4.60 30.82 27.61
N GLY A 85 -5.15 30.79 28.83
CA GLY A 85 -4.39 31.11 30.05
C GLY A 85 -3.26 30.11 30.38
N ASN A 86 -3.32 28.90 29.85
CA ASN A 86 -2.27 27.87 29.97
C ASN A 86 -1.11 28.07 28.95
N GLY A 87 -1.21 29.07 28.05
CA GLY A 87 -0.22 29.37 27.02
C GLY A 87 -0.46 28.65 25.69
N ASP A 88 -1.39 27.71 25.62
CA ASP A 88 -1.78 27.05 24.35
C ASP A 88 -2.54 28.01 23.45
N VAL A 89 -2.47 27.76 22.13
CA VAL A 89 -3.30 28.43 21.15
C VAL A 89 -4.32 27.46 20.60
N TYR A 90 -5.60 27.84 20.66
CA TYR A 90 -6.72 27.03 20.18
C TYR A 90 -7.39 27.65 18.97
N TYR A 91 -7.92 26.80 18.09
CA TYR A 91 -8.84 27.16 17.03
C TYR A 91 -10.26 27.28 17.58
N SER A 92 -10.98 28.35 17.24
CA SER A 92 -12.37 28.56 17.64
C SER A 92 -13.33 28.00 16.59
N VAL A 93 -13.82 26.79 16.81
CA VAL A 93 -14.62 26.03 15.83
C VAL A 93 -15.93 26.75 15.49
N SER A 94 -16.59 27.39 16.47
CA SER A 94 -17.85 28.09 16.25
C SER A 94 -17.75 29.31 15.32
N ARG A 95 -16.53 29.83 15.10
CA ARG A 95 -16.28 30.93 14.16
C ARG A 95 -16.32 30.47 12.69
N PHE A 96 -16.04 29.22 12.40
CA PHE A 96 -16.04 28.67 11.04
C PHE A 96 -17.40 28.06 10.69
N LYS A 97 -18.25 28.82 10.01
CA LYS A 97 -19.63 28.43 9.66
C LYS A 97 -19.75 27.17 8.80
N GLY A 98 -18.68 26.80 8.10
CA GLY A 98 -18.62 25.61 7.24
C GLY A 98 -18.14 24.34 7.94
N TYR A 99 -17.96 24.35 9.26
CA TYR A 99 -17.48 23.18 10.00
C TYR A 99 -18.47 22.02 9.94
N GLY A 100 -17.99 20.84 9.59
CA GLY A 100 -18.82 19.64 9.39
C GLY A 100 -19.19 19.37 7.93
N LYS A 101 -18.79 20.22 6.98
CA LYS A 101 -19.17 20.07 5.55
C LYS A 101 -18.61 18.83 4.87
N LEU A 102 -17.46 18.30 5.32
CA LEU A 102 -16.86 17.08 4.79
C LEU A 102 -17.46 15.83 5.45
N SER A 103 -17.60 15.85 6.76
CA SER A 103 -18.06 14.71 7.54
C SER A 103 -19.59 14.57 7.60
N GLY A 104 -20.34 15.61 7.19
CA GLY A 104 -21.79 15.69 7.34
C GLY A 104 -22.25 15.84 8.80
N LYS A 105 -21.34 16.15 9.72
CA LYS A 105 -21.66 16.28 11.15
C LYS A 105 -22.11 17.69 11.50
N HIS A 106 -23.16 17.79 12.29
CA HIS A 106 -23.66 19.07 12.80
C HIS A 106 -23.02 19.39 14.16
N LEU A 107 -22.62 20.67 14.36
CA LEU A 107 -21.97 21.13 15.59
C LEU A 107 -22.79 20.81 16.86
N ASP A 108 -24.12 20.93 16.78
CA ASP A 108 -24.98 20.65 17.91
C ASP A 108 -25.00 19.17 18.31
N GLU A 109 -24.92 18.26 17.34
CA GLU A 109 -24.81 16.82 17.59
C GLU A 109 -23.45 16.47 18.22
N LEU A 110 -22.38 17.11 17.75
CA LEU A 110 -21.03 16.91 18.29
C LEU A 110 -20.94 17.39 19.74
N ARG A 111 -21.61 18.49 20.10
CA ARG A 111 -21.66 19.00 21.49
C ARG A 111 -22.39 18.03 22.44
N VAL A 112 -23.46 17.41 21.98
CA VAL A 112 -24.24 16.43 22.77
C VAL A 112 -23.47 15.11 22.93
N GLY A 113 -22.73 14.68 21.92
CA GLY A 113 -21.92 13.44 21.90
C GLY A 113 -20.56 13.55 22.57
N ALA A 114 -20.05 14.76 22.75
CA ALA A 114 -18.75 15.01 23.36
C ALA A 114 -18.81 14.86 24.88
N ARG A 115 -18.72 13.61 25.38
CA ARG A 115 -18.21 13.31 26.73
C ARG A 115 -16.70 13.58 26.72
N VAL A 116 -16.30 14.79 26.41
CA VAL A 116 -14.93 15.23 26.52
C VAL A 116 -14.77 15.73 27.96
N GLU A 117 -13.77 15.24 28.68
CA GLU A 117 -13.26 15.95 29.85
C GLU A 117 -12.98 17.39 29.38
N MET A 118 -13.74 18.34 29.87
CA MET A 118 -13.61 19.74 29.50
C MET A 118 -12.24 20.21 29.99
N ASP A 119 -11.33 20.43 29.07
CA ASP A 119 -10.14 21.21 29.34
C ASP A 119 -10.62 22.65 29.63
N GLU A 120 -10.53 23.06 30.91
CA GLU A 120 -11.00 24.34 31.40
C GLU A 120 -10.34 25.54 30.69
N SER A 121 -9.26 25.32 29.96
CA SER A 121 -8.56 26.34 29.17
C SER A 121 -9.26 26.65 27.84
N LYS A 122 -10.14 25.78 27.34
CA LYS A 122 -10.89 25.99 26.10
C LYS A 122 -12.11 26.87 26.32
N ARG A 123 -12.40 27.72 25.31
CA ARG A 123 -13.65 28.51 25.31
C ARG A 123 -14.88 27.66 25.02
N GLU A 124 -14.74 26.70 24.09
CA GLU A 124 -15.79 25.76 23.72
C GLU A 124 -15.23 24.32 23.62
N PRO A 125 -16.05 23.29 23.92
CA PRO A 125 -15.57 21.90 23.95
C PRO A 125 -15.00 21.38 22.64
N LEU A 126 -15.46 21.91 21.50
CA LEU A 126 -15.03 21.51 20.17
C LEU A 126 -13.77 22.22 19.69
N ASP A 127 -13.31 23.26 20.40
CA ASP A 127 -12.08 23.96 20.07
C ASP A 127 -10.89 22.99 20.14
N PHE A 128 -9.97 23.09 19.21
CA PHE A 128 -8.82 22.21 19.12
C PHE A 128 -7.51 22.97 19.09
N VAL A 129 -6.46 22.32 19.58
CA VAL A 129 -5.16 22.97 19.78
C VAL A 129 -4.45 23.17 18.42
N LEU A 130 -3.91 24.36 18.23
CA LEU A 130 -3.02 24.73 17.11
C LEU A 130 -1.55 24.77 17.54
N TRP A 131 -1.29 25.26 18.76
CA TRP A 131 0.04 25.33 19.34
C TRP A 131 -0.03 24.94 20.80
N LYS A 132 0.79 23.99 21.22
CA LYS A 132 0.90 23.53 22.61
C LYS A 132 2.07 24.25 23.28
N ALA A 133 1.83 24.88 24.41
CA ALA A 133 2.88 25.47 25.24
C ALA A 133 3.90 24.42 25.65
N ALA A 134 5.17 24.78 25.66
CA ALA A 134 6.25 23.87 26.01
C ALA A 134 6.13 23.35 27.45
N LYS A 135 6.28 22.06 27.64
CA LYS A 135 6.51 21.44 28.95
C LYS A 135 7.99 21.20 29.17
N PRO A 136 8.43 21.08 30.46
CA PRO A 136 9.80 20.69 30.72
C PRO A 136 10.18 19.40 29.98
N ASP A 137 11.39 19.40 29.44
CA ASP A 137 11.99 18.25 28.73
C ASP A 137 11.29 17.81 27.43
N GLU A 138 10.29 18.58 26.95
CA GLU A 138 9.71 18.38 25.61
C GLU A 138 10.44 19.22 24.54
N PRO A 139 10.56 18.70 23.29
CA PRO A 139 10.99 19.50 22.16
C PRO A 139 10.09 20.71 21.95
N SER A 140 10.70 21.88 21.71
CA SER A 140 9.91 23.11 21.54
C SER A 140 10.62 24.09 20.62
N TRP A 141 9.83 24.94 20.01
CA TRP A 141 10.27 26.01 19.09
C TRP A 141 9.73 27.36 19.59
N ASP A 142 10.41 28.41 19.19
CA ASP A 142 9.97 29.78 19.51
C ASP A 142 8.75 30.17 18.66
N SER A 143 7.81 30.85 19.27
CA SER A 143 6.64 31.45 18.61
C SER A 143 6.26 32.77 19.28
N PRO A 144 5.41 33.61 18.64
CA PRO A 144 4.88 34.83 19.26
C PRO A 144 4.10 34.60 20.56
N TRP A 145 3.62 33.38 20.78
CA TRP A 145 2.83 32.97 21.95
C TRP A 145 3.65 32.29 23.05
N GLY A 146 4.95 32.20 22.83
CA GLY A 146 5.89 31.51 23.72
C GLY A 146 6.44 30.21 23.10
N LYS A 147 7.35 29.57 23.83
CA LYS A 147 7.90 28.29 23.41
C LYS A 147 6.84 27.20 23.42
N GLY A 148 6.84 26.37 22.37
CA GLY A 148 5.87 25.30 22.23
C GLY A 148 6.11 24.43 21.01
N ARG A 149 5.09 23.69 20.63
CA ARG A 149 5.09 22.81 19.48
C ARG A 149 3.73 22.79 18.78
N PRO A 150 3.67 22.40 17.49
CA PRO A 150 2.41 22.37 16.76
C PRO A 150 1.41 21.36 17.35
N GLY A 151 0.13 21.65 17.18
CA GLY A 151 -0.94 20.68 17.24
C GLY A 151 -0.96 19.83 15.98
N TRP A 152 -1.50 18.62 16.07
CA TRP A 152 -1.45 17.64 14.98
C TRP A 152 -2.10 18.09 13.67
N HIS A 153 -3.19 18.84 13.73
CA HIS A 153 -3.97 19.20 12.52
C HIS A 153 -3.33 20.34 11.71
N ILE A 154 -2.68 21.29 12.38
CA ILE A 154 -2.09 22.46 11.70
C ILE A 154 -0.86 22.11 10.87
N GLU A 155 -0.18 21.01 11.21
CA GLU A 155 0.98 20.51 10.47
C GLU A 155 0.61 20.26 9.01
N CYS A 156 -0.43 19.47 8.77
CA CYS A 156 -0.87 19.11 7.42
C CYS A 156 -1.40 20.33 6.63
N SER A 157 -2.17 21.21 7.28
CA SER A 157 -2.65 22.45 6.64
C SER A 157 -1.49 23.33 6.18
N ALA A 158 -0.49 23.55 7.04
CA ALA A 158 0.65 24.41 6.70
C ALA A 158 1.55 23.77 5.64
N MET A 159 1.88 22.48 5.78
CA MET A 159 2.74 21.78 4.83
C MET A 159 2.12 21.64 3.45
N SER A 160 0.82 21.29 3.37
CA SER A 160 0.13 21.19 2.08
C SER A 160 0.00 22.54 1.39
N THR A 161 -0.34 23.61 2.12
CA THR A 161 -0.37 24.98 1.58
C THR A 161 1.00 25.42 1.08
N HIS A 162 2.08 25.09 1.80
CA HIS A 162 3.45 25.40 1.38
C HIS A 162 3.84 24.65 0.08
N CYS A 163 3.55 23.34 0.02
CA CYS A 163 4.00 22.50 -1.10
C CYS A 163 3.12 22.60 -2.35
N LEU A 164 1.80 22.81 -2.19
CA LEU A 164 0.80 22.71 -3.24
C LEU A 164 0.04 24.03 -3.50
N GLY A 165 0.21 25.02 -2.64
CA GLY A 165 -0.54 26.28 -2.69
C GLY A 165 -1.79 26.24 -1.81
N GLU A 166 -2.51 27.37 -1.80
CA GLU A 166 -3.71 27.58 -0.95
C GLU A 166 -4.91 26.71 -1.38
N HIS A 167 -4.88 26.22 -2.59
CA HIS A 167 -5.89 25.39 -3.23
C HIS A 167 -5.23 24.31 -4.08
N PHE A 168 -5.66 23.04 -3.94
CA PHE A 168 -5.14 21.93 -4.73
C PHE A 168 -6.22 20.88 -5.05
N ASP A 169 -5.88 19.93 -5.92
CA ASP A 169 -6.90 19.06 -6.55
C ASP A 169 -7.39 17.94 -5.64
N ILE A 170 -6.48 17.16 -5.03
CA ILE A 170 -6.83 15.93 -4.34
C ILE A 170 -6.13 15.84 -2.99
N HIS A 171 -6.89 15.58 -1.93
CA HIS A 171 -6.39 15.23 -0.60
C HIS A 171 -6.91 13.85 -0.19
N GLY A 172 -6.05 13.02 0.35
CA GLY A 172 -6.41 11.66 0.72
C GLY A 172 -5.86 11.21 2.05
N GLY A 173 -6.53 10.21 2.65
CA GLY A 173 -6.11 9.59 3.89
C GLY A 173 -6.96 8.40 4.28
N GLY A 174 -6.78 7.88 5.48
CA GLY A 174 -7.68 6.88 6.06
C GLY A 174 -9.05 7.46 6.38
N MET A 175 -10.08 6.65 6.38
CA MET A 175 -11.44 7.08 6.73
C MET A 175 -11.56 7.63 8.16
N ASP A 176 -10.66 7.21 9.05
CA ASP A 176 -10.57 7.75 10.40
C ASP A 176 -10.02 9.18 10.48
N LEU A 177 -9.35 9.65 9.42
CA LEU A 177 -8.89 11.03 9.31
C LEU A 177 -10.00 11.98 8.82
N GLN A 178 -11.08 11.48 8.19
CA GLN A 178 -12.16 12.33 7.70
C GLN A 178 -12.67 13.27 8.81
N PHE A 179 -12.83 12.72 10.02
CA PHE A 179 -13.22 13.48 11.20
C PHE A 179 -12.46 12.97 12.44
N PRO A 180 -11.84 13.87 13.25
CA PRO A 180 -11.88 15.33 13.10
C PRO A 180 -10.76 15.92 12.21
N HIS A 181 -9.74 15.12 11.78
CA HIS A 181 -8.49 15.63 11.23
C HIS A 181 -8.69 16.48 9.96
N HIS A 182 -9.24 15.92 8.89
CA HIS A 182 -9.46 16.60 7.63
C HIS A 182 -10.51 17.72 7.73
N GLU A 183 -11.52 17.57 8.58
CA GLU A 183 -12.47 18.65 8.88
C GLU A 183 -11.77 19.85 9.52
N ASN A 184 -10.82 19.59 10.43
CA ASN A 184 -10.01 20.62 11.07
C ASN A 184 -9.03 21.28 10.08
N GLU A 185 -8.45 20.49 9.15
CA GLU A 185 -7.59 21.04 8.08
C GLU A 185 -8.38 22.00 7.16
N ILE A 186 -9.62 21.65 6.79
CA ILE A 186 -10.50 22.53 6.03
C ILE A 186 -10.72 23.84 6.79
N ALA A 187 -11.10 23.73 8.07
CA ALA A 187 -11.37 24.90 8.89
C ALA A 187 -10.15 25.82 8.99
N GLN A 188 -8.97 25.26 9.23
CA GLN A 188 -7.70 25.99 9.34
C GLN A 188 -7.33 26.67 8.02
N SER A 189 -7.29 25.90 6.94
CA SER A 189 -6.81 26.38 5.64
C SER A 189 -7.75 27.41 5.03
N GLU A 190 -9.06 27.14 5.01
CA GLU A 190 -10.03 28.08 4.42
C GLU A 190 -10.21 29.35 5.26
N ALA A 191 -10.12 29.26 6.58
CA ALA A 191 -10.14 30.45 7.42
C ALA A 191 -8.85 31.29 7.26
N ALA A 192 -7.70 30.65 7.14
CA ALA A 192 -6.41 31.32 6.96
C ALA A 192 -6.31 32.00 5.59
N THR A 193 -6.72 31.35 4.51
CA THR A 193 -6.52 31.82 3.13
C THR A 193 -7.72 32.51 2.54
N GLY A 194 -8.94 32.10 2.88
CA GLY A 194 -10.18 32.54 2.25
C GLY A 194 -10.50 31.82 0.94
N GLN A 195 -9.72 30.78 0.59
CA GLN A 195 -9.88 29.93 -0.60
C GLN A 195 -10.47 28.57 -0.22
N THR A 196 -11.15 27.91 -1.15
CA THR A 196 -11.49 26.48 -1.00
C THR A 196 -10.21 25.69 -0.91
N PHE A 197 -10.07 24.85 0.11
CA PHE A 197 -8.82 24.13 0.36
C PHE A 197 -8.55 23.03 -0.70
N VAL A 198 -9.52 22.12 -0.91
CA VAL A 198 -9.36 20.95 -1.76
C VAL A 198 -10.60 20.71 -2.61
N ASN A 199 -10.41 20.27 -3.86
CA ASN A 199 -11.51 19.91 -4.75
C ASN A 199 -12.08 18.52 -4.45
N ILE A 200 -11.21 17.52 -4.25
CA ILE A 200 -11.59 16.10 -4.15
C ILE A 200 -10.97 15.48 -2.90
N TRP A 201 -11.81 14.90 -2.07
CA TRP A 201 -11.41 14.14 -0.89
C TRP A 201 -11.50 12.65 -1.15
N MET A 202 -10.42 11.92 -0.84
CA MET A 202 -10.35 10.48 -1.00
C MET A 202 -10.04 9.80 0.34
N HIS A 203 -10.90 8.86 0.76
CA HIS A 203 -10.71 8.14 2.01
C HIS A 203 -10.66 6.63 1.79
N ASN A 204 -9.60 6.00 2.30
CA ASN A 204 -9.46 4.55 2.28
C ASN A 204 -10.29 3.91 3.37
N GLY A 205 -10.95 2.78 3.03
CA GLY A 205 -11.60 1.94 4.03
C GLY A 205 -10.62 1.36 5.04
N PHE A 206 -11.15 0.92 6.18
CA PHE A 206 -10.33 0.32 7.24
C PHE A 206 -9.80 -1.06 6.83
N VAL A 207 -8.58 -1.39 7.28
CA VAL A 207 -8.14 -2.78 7.30
C VAL A 207 -8.78 -3.46 8.50
N ARG A 208 -9.45 -4.60 8.26
CA ARG A 208 -10.09 -5.43 9.28
C ARG A 208 -9.39 -6.77 9.41
N VAL A 209 -9.32 -7.27 10.64
CA VAL A 209 -8.83 -8.61 10.97
C VAL A 209 -9.91 -9.29 11.78
N ALA A 210 -10.42 -10.43 11.32
CA ALA A 210 -11.54 -11.14 11.95
C ALA A 210 -12.76 -10.22 12.23
N ASP A 211 -13.14 -9.41 11.21
CA ASP A 211 -14.25 -8.44 11.26
C ASP A 211 -14.07 -7.25 12.24
N GLU A 212 -12.94 -7.16 12.92
CA GLU A 212 -12.59 -6.02 13.76
C GLU A 212 -11.59 -5.08 13.05
N LYS A 213 -11.65 -3.79 13.38
CA LYS A 213 -10.64 -2.83 12.89
C LYS A 213 -9.25 -3.25 13.38
N MET A 214 -8.28 -3.36 12.46
CA MET A 214 -6.89 -3.61 12.84
C MET A 214 -6.35 -2.44 13.67
N SER A 215 -5.87 -2.74 14.89
CA SER A 215 -5.28 -1.73 15.76
C SER A 215 -4.25 -2.31 16.73
N LYS A 216 -3.27 -1.48 17.12
CA LYS A 216 -2.26 -1.87 18.13
C LYS A 216 -2.87 -2.20 19.49
N SER A 217 -3.95 -1.50 19.88
CA SER A 217 -4.64 -1.70 21.15
C SER A 217 -5.35 -3.03 21.26
N LEU A 218 -5.80 -3.59 20.13
CA LEU A 218 -6.45 -4.90 20.08
C LEU A 218 -5.47 -6.07 19.90
N GLY A 219 -4.17 -5.79 19.70
CA GLY A 219 -3.16 -6.83 19.51
C GLY A 219 -3.29 -7.61 18.19
N ASN A 220 -4.18 -7.17 17.26
CA ASN A 220 -4.41 -7.77 15.95
C ASN A 220 -3.66 -7.04 14.82
N PHE A 221 -2.54 -6.41 15.15
CA PHE A 221 -1.75 -5.57 14.26
C PHE A 221 -0.58 -6.35 13.64
N PHE A 222 -0.44 -6.24 12.30
CA PHE A 222 0.67 -6.80 11.53
C PHE A 222 1.38 -5.69 10.76
N THR A 223 2.70 -5.77 10.68
CA THR A 223 3.48 -4.86 9.84
C THR A 223 3.59 -5.40 8.41
N VAL A 224 3.74 -4.51 7.44
CA VAL A 224 3.97 -4.89 6.04
C VAL A 224 5.18 -5.83 5.92
N ARG A 225 6.28 -5.58 6.64
CA ARG A 225 7.50 -6.40 6.59
C ARG A 225 7.29 -7.83 7.15
N GLU A 226 6.41 -8.00 8.13
CA GLU A 226 6.04 -9.34 8.63
C GLU A 226 5.24 -10.13 7.59
N VAL A 227 4.35 -9.47 6.86
CA VAL A 227 3.61 -10.09 5.76
C VAL A 227 4.54 -10.40 4.59
N LEU A 228 5.46 -9.48 4.25
CA LEU A 228 6.49 -9.67 3.22
C LEU A 228 7.51 -10.77 3.52
N ALA A 229 7.58 -11.26 4.77
CA ALA A 229 8.37 -12.45 5.10
C ALA A 229 7.73 -13.76 4.59
N ARG A 230 6.43 -13.76 4.27
CA ARG A 230 5.65 -14.94 3.88
C ARG A 230 5.04 -14.84 2.48
N TYR A 231 4.81 -13.63 2.01
CA TYR A 231 4.15 -13.33 0.74
C TYR A 231 5.03 -12.44 -0.13
N ARG A 232 4.91 -12.62 -1.44
CA ARG A 232 5.61 -11.77 -2.40
C ARG A 232 4.99 -10.36 -2.41
N PRO A 233 5.78 -9.33 -2.71
CA PRO A 233 5.28 -7.95 -2.78
C PRO A 233 4.06 -7.80 -3.70
N GLU A 234 4.08 -8.47 -4.85
CA GLU A 234 2.99 -8.39 -5.82
C GLU A 234 1.71 -9.08 -5.33
N GLU A 235 1.82 -10.15 -4.53
CA GLU A 235 0.67 -10.84 -3.92
C GLU A 235 -0.04 -9.91 -2.93
N ILE A 236 0.73 -9.16 -2.12
CA ILE A 236 0.19 -8.17 -1.19
C ILE A 236 -0.43 -7.00 -1.96
N ARG A 237 0.26 -6.51 -2.99
CA ARG A 237 -0.25 -5.45 -3.85
C ARG A 237 -1.57 -5.85 -4.52
N TYR A 238 -1.63 -7.06 -5.07
CA TYR A 238 -2.84 -7.60 -5.68
C TYR A 238 -3.97 -7.71 -4.67
N PHE A 239 -3.71 -8.24 -3.47
CA PHE A 239 -4.69 -8.34 -2.38
C PHE A 239 -5.33 -6.98 -2.06
N ILE A 240 -4.53 -5.92 -1.98
CA ILE A 240 -5.04 -4.55 -1.73
C ILE A 240 -5.89 -4.07 -2.91
N LEU A 241 -5.42 -4.26 -4.16
CA LEU A 241 -6.07 -3.75 -5.37
C LEU A 241 -7.32 -4.57 -5.78
N ALA A 242 -7.47 -5.80 -5.29
CA ALA A 242 -8.65 -6.64 -5.53
C ALA A 242 -9.91 -6.14 -4.79
N SER A 243 -9.77 -5.16 -3.92
CA SER A 243 -10.86 -4.45 -3.26
C SER A 243 -10.93 -3.01 -3.73
N HIS A 244 -12.14 -2.42 -3.74
CA HIS A 244 -12.27 -0.98 -3.95
C HIS A 244 -11.66 -0.23 -2.75
N TYR A 245 -10.88 0.82 -2.98
CA TYR A 245 -10.14 1.51 -1.92
C TYR A 245 -11.02 2.08 -0.80
N ARG A 246 -12.28 2.46 -1.10
CA ARG A 246 -13.25 2.95 -0.09
C ARG A 246 -13.83 1.85 0.77
N SER A 247 -13.79 0.59 0.31
CA SER A 247 -14.35 -0.54 1.03
C SER A 247 -13.40 -1.00 2.13
N PRO A 248 -13.92 -1.56 3.24
CA PRO A 248 -13.08 -2.22 4.21
C PRO A 248 -12.29 -3.36 3.58
N LEU A 249 -10.99 -3.41 3.85
CA LEU A 249 -10.09 -4.48 3.40
C LEU A 249 -10.01 -5.56 4.47
N SER A 250 -10.58 -6.73 4.21
CA SER A 250 -10.53 -7.87 5.14
C SER A 250 -9.19 -8.61 5.00
N TYR A 251 -8.30 -8.41 5.96
CA TYR A 251 -7.02 -9.13 6.02
C TYR A 251 -7.22 -10.50 6.65
N SER A 252 -6.93 -11.53 5.90
CA SER A 252 -6.84 -12.91 6.39
C SER A 252 -5.82 -13.70 5.57
N GLU A 253 -5.36 -14.82 6.13
CA GLU A 253 -4.46 -15.75 5.43
C GLU A 253 -5.12 -16.29 4.16
N GLU A 254 -6.42 -16.60 4.22
CA GLU A 254 -7.20 -17.12 3.10
C GLU A 254 -7.26 -16.11 1.94
N ASN A 255 -7.44 -14.82 2.24
CA ASN A 255 -7.49 -13.77 1.21
C ASN A 255 -6.12 -13.53 0.56
N LEU A 256 -5.02 -13.66 1.29
CA LEU A 256 -3.67 -13.61 0.71
C LEU A 256 -3.36 -14.85 -0.13
N GLN A 257 -3.81 -16.03 0.27
CA GLN A 257 -3.72 -17.26 -0.51
C GLN A 257 -4.54 -17.15 -1.81
N LEU A 258 -5.73 -16.56 -1.74
CA LEU A 258 -6.54 -16.28 -2.92
C LEU A 258 -5.81 -15.34 -3.88
N ALA A 259 -5.23 -14.25 -3.37
CA ALA A 259 -4.44 -13.31 -4.17
C ALA A 259 -3.27 -14.01 -4.90
N ARG A 260 -2.54 -14.89 -4.20
CA ARG A 260 -1.50 -15.74 -4.79
C ARG A 260 -2.06 -16.64 -5.91
N SER A 261 -3.17 -17.31 -5.65
CA SER A 261 -3.81 -18.20 -6.63
C SER A 261 -4.24 -17.45 -7.89
N GLU A 262 -4.81 -16.26 -7.73
CA GLU A 262 -5.26 -15.42 -8.84
C GLU A 262 -4.10 -14.88 -9.66
N LEU A 263 -3.03 -14.40 -9.02
CA LEU A 263 -1.79 -14.01 -9.72
C LEU A 263 -1.14 -15.20 -10.45
N THR A 264 -1.15 -16.38 -9.85
CA THR A 264 -0.67 -17.61 -10.50
C THR A 264 -1.42 -17.88 -11.81
N ARG A 265 -2.73 -17.65 -11.85
CA ARG A 265 -3.53 -17.79 -13.08
C ARG A 265 -3.10 -16.79 -14.17
N PHE A 266 -2.83 -15.54 -13.80
CA PHE A 266 -2.31 -14.54 -14.74
C PHE A 266 -0.96 -14.95 -15.30
N TYR A 267 -0.01 -15.32 -14.46
CA TYR A 267 1.33 -15.71 -14.90
C TYR A 267 1.32 -17.01 -15.69
N THR A 268 0.44 -17.96 -15.38
CA THR A 268 0.24 -19.19 -16.19
C THR A 268 -0.27 -18.85 -17.60
N ALA A 269 -1.19 -17.90 -17.72
CA ALA A 269 -1.66 -17.47 -19.04
C ALA A 269 -0.55 -16.80 -19.87
N LEU A 270 0.33 -16.03 -19.21
CA LEU A 270 1.45 -15.32 -19.85
C LEU A 270 2.63 -16.24 -20.19
N ARG A 271 2.75 -17.41 -19.53
CA ARG A 271 3.84 -18.38 -19.72
C ARG A 271 3.93 -18.82 -21.18
N GLY A 272 5.16 -18.85 -21.72
CA GLY A 272 5.45 -19.29 -23.09
C GLY A 272 5.01 -18.31 -24.19
N LEU A 273 4.49 -17.14 -23.83
CA LEU A 273 4.20 -16.08 -24.80
C LEU A 273 5.38 -15.08 -24.82
N PRO A 274 5.75 -14.56 -26.02
CA PRO A 274 6.86 -13.63 -26.12
C PRO A 274 6.57 -12.39 -25.26
N SER A 275 7.53 -12.03 -24.40
CA SER A 275 7.61 -10.68 -23.87
C SER A 275 7.88 -9.79 -25.07
N MET A 276 7.01 -8.81 -25.35
CA MET A 276 7.34 -7.77 -26.34
C MET A 276 8.68 -7.18 -25.94
N GLY A 277 9.63 -7.24 -26.87
CA GLY A 277 11.01 -6.88 -26.62
C GLY A 277 11.11 -5.55 -25.91
N GLU A 278 12.10 -5.45 -25.04
CA GLU A 278 12.53 -4.23 -24.39
C GLU A 278 12.68 -3.12 -25.46
N GLU A 279 11.66 -2.31 -25.67
CA GLU A 279 11.90 -0.93 -26.05
C GLU A 279 12.62 -0.30 -24.86
N LYS A 280 13.95 -0.42 -24.94
CA LYS A 280 14.86 0.24 -24.01
C LYS A 280 14.49 1.71 -23.95
N GLY A 281 13.98 2.13 -22.82
CA GLY A 281 14.06 3.54 -22.44
C GLY A 281 12.78 4.32 -22.39
N VAL A 282 11.73 3.89 -21.65
CA VAL A 282 10.73 4.84 -21.19
C VAL A 282 10.77 4.92 -19.68
N LYS A 283 11.84 5.51 -19.17
CA LYS A 283 11.84 6.15 -17.85
C LYS A 283 10.99 7.42 -17.98
N GLY A 284 9.78 7.42 -17.43
CA GLY A 284 9.06 8.65 -17.11
C GLY A 284 8.28 9.33 -18.23
N GLU A 285 8.26 8.83 -19.46
CA GLU A 285 7.30 9.30 -20.44
C GLU A 285 5.97 8.57 -20.19
N GLY A 286 4.90 9.35 -19.95
CA GLY A 286 3.57 8.84 -19.71
C GLY A 286 3.24 7.75 -20.71
N LEU A 287 2.80 6.60 -20.21
CA LEU A 287 2.29 5.53 -21.04
C LEU A 287 1.23 6.13 -21.95
N GLY A 288 1.57 6.48 -23.20
CA GLY A 288 0.67 7.10 -24.17
C GLY A 288 -0.52 6.20 -24.55
N VAL A 289 -1.27 5.81 -23.53
CA VAL A 289 -2.39 4.87 -23.64
C VAL A 289 -3.63 5.56 -24.18
N ARG A 290 -3.72 6.88 -24.04
CA ARG A 290 -4.69 7.74 -24.71
C ARG A 290 -3.97 8.72 -25.65
N SER A 291 -3.22 8.22 -26.65
CA SER A 291 -2.93 9.06 -27.79
C SER A 291 -4.24 9.27 -28.55
N ASN A 292 -4.60 10.51 -28.80
CA ASN A 292 -5.83 10.91 -29.53
C ASN A 292 -5.91 10.37 -30.98
N THR A 293 -5.05 9.42 -31.37
CA THR A 293 -4.87 9.00 -32.76
C THR A 293 -5.20 7.54 -33.04
N SER A 294 -5.44 6.70 -32.04
CA SER A 294 -5.86 5.31 -32.27
C SER A 294 -7.02 4.92 -31.37
N PRO A 295 -8.08 4.26 -31.90
CA PRO A 295 -9.19 3.78 -31.09
C PRO A 295 -8.68 2.78 -30.05
N LEU A 296 -9.15 2.93 -28.80
CA LEU A 296 -8.87 1.98 -27.73
C LEU A 296 -9.45 0.61 -28.11
N THR A 297 -8.70 -0.45 -27.79
CA THR A 297 -9.27 -1.81 -27.89
C THR A 297 -10.44 -1.96 -26.91
N PRO A 298 -11.37 -2.90 -27.14
CA PRO A 298 -12.51 -3.10 -26.23
C PRO A 298 -12.09 -3.33 -24.78
N TYR A 299 -11.01 -4.06 -24.54
CA TYR A 299 -10.48 -4.31 -23.19
C TYR A 299 -9.89 -3.04 -22.55
N ALA A 300 -9.11 -2.27 -23.30
CA ALA A 300 -8.58 -1.00 -22.80
C ALA A 300 -9.72 -0.01 -22.47
N SER A 301 -10.74 0.08 -23.31
CA SER A 301 -11.92 0.93 -23.06
C SER A 301 -12.62 0.53 -21.75
N ARG A 302 -12.89 -0.76 -21.54
CA ARG A 302 -13.53 -1.28 -20.32
C ARG A 302 -12.65 -1.07 -19.07
N PHE A 303 -11.34 -1.30 -19.19
CA PHE A 303 -10.39 -1.08 -18.10
C PHE A 303 -10.39 0.39 -17.67
N PHE A 304 -10.28 1.32 -18.61
CA PHE A 304 -10.30 2.74 -18.27
C PHE A 304 -11.67 3.20 -17.79
N SER A 305 -12.77 2.65 -18.30
CA SER A 305 -14.11 2.94 -17.76
C SER A 305 -14.20 2.55 -16.28
N ALA A 306 -13.66 1.39 -15.90
CA ALA A 306 -13.60 0.98 -14.49
C ALA A 306 -12.70 1.91 -13.64
N MET A 307 -11.56 2.32 -14.17
CA MET A 307 -10.65 3.24 -13.48
C MET A 307 -11.19 4.67 -13.39
N ASP A 308 -12.01 5.11 -14.36
CA ASP A 308 -12.69 6.40 -14.35
C ASP A 308 -13.89 6.40 -13.36
N ASP A 309 -14.38 5.22 -12.95
CA ASP A 309 -15.39 5.05 -11.90
C ASP A 309 -14.72 4.96 -10.52
N ASP A 310 -14.26 6.11 -10.02
CA ASP A 310 -13.65 6.26 -8.70
C ASP A 310 -12.49 5.28 -8.43
N PHE A 311 -11.62 5.08 -9.42
CA PHE A 311 -10.48 4.16 -9.34
C PHE A 311 -10.86 2.73 -8.96
N ASN A 312 -11.93 2.19 -9.54
CA ASN A 312 -12.46 0.85 -9.27
C ASN A 312 -11.51 -0.24 -9.80
N THR A 313 -10.41 -0.47 -9.07
CA THR A 313 -9.40 -1.47 -9.42
C THR A 313 -9.96 -2.88 -9.45
N ARG A 314 -10.98 -3.18 -8.64
CA ARG A 314 -11.65 -4.48 -8.64
C ARG A 314 -12.28 -4.80 -9.99
N GLU A 315 -13.05 -3.87 -10.56
CA GLU A 315 -13.66 -4.03 -11.89
C GLU A 315 -12.60 -4.01 -13.00
N ALA A 316 -11.55 -3.18 -12.85
CA ALA A 316 -10.43 -3.19 -13.77
C ALA A 316 -9.73 -4.56 -13.83
N ILE A 317 -9.50 -5.20 -12.67
CA ILE A 317 -8.94 -6.56 -12.56
C ILE A 317 -9.88 -7.60 -13.19
N ALA A 318 -11.20 -7.47 -13.06
CA ALA A 318 -12.14 -8.35 -13.73
C ALA A 318 -11.99 -8.33 -15.26
N VAL A 319 -11.74 -7.14 -15.85
CA VAL A 319 -11.43 -7.01 -17.28
C VAL A 319 -10.13 -7.73 -17.64
N LEU A 320 -9.10 -7.68 -16.78
CA LEU A 320 -7.86 -8.43 -17.02
C LEU A 320 -8.09 -9.95 -17.00
N PHE A 321 -8.99 -10.46 -16.16
CA PHE A 321 -9.37 -11.87 -16.17
C PHE A 321 -10.13 -12.28 -17.45
N ASP A 322 -10.93 -11.40 -18.04
CA ASP A 322 -11.54 -11.65 -19.34
C ASP A 322 -10.46 -11.87 -20.42
N MET A 323 -9.41 -11.03 -20.41
CA MET A 323 -8.27 -11.20 -21.31
C MET A 323 -7.54 -12.54 -21.08
N VAL A 324 -7.35 -12.97 -19.82
CA VAL A 324 -6.77 -14.28 -19.49
C VAL A 324 -7.57 -15.41 -20.13
N ARG A 325 -8.92 -15.35 -20.07
CA ARG A 325 -9.77 -16.38 -20.67
C ARG A 325 -9.57 -16.45 -22.19
N GLU A 326 -9.49 -15.31 -22.86
CA GLU A 326 -9.28 -15.25 -24.29
C GLU A 326 -7.86 -15.72 -24.69
N ILE A 327 -6.83 -15.30 -23.96
CA ILE A 327 -5.45 -15.77 -24.15
C ILE A 327 -5.39 -17.29 -24.04
N ASN A 328 -5.97 -17.88 -22.97
CA ASN A 328 -5.99 -19.33 -22.78
C ASN A 328 -6.76 -20.06 -23.88
N SER A 329 -7.85 -19.49 -24.38
CA SER A 329 -8.59 -20.03 -25.53
C SER A 329 -7.71 -20.07 -26.78
N HIS A 330 -7.00 -19.00 -27.11
CA HIS A 330 -6.08 -19.00 -28.27
C HIS A 330 -4.91 -19.98 -28.07
N LYS A 331 -4.33 -20.06 -26.86
CA LYS A 331 -3.27 -21.05 -26.56
C LYS A 331 -3.73 -22.48 -26.75
N SER A 332 -4.96 -22.81 -26.32
CA SER A 332 -5.51 -24.17 -26.49
C SER A 332 -5.75 -24.57 -27.95
N HIS A 333 -5.86 -23.61 -28.87
CA HIS A 333 -5.95 -23.81 -30.31
C HIS A 333 -4.60 -23.57 -31.01
N GLU A 334 -3.51 -23.46 -30.25
CA GLU A 334 -2.16 -23.17 -30.78
C GLU A 334 -2.03 -21.87 -31.60
N ASP A 335 -2.99 -20.95 -31.43
CA ASP A 335 -3.02 -19.65 -32.13
C ASP A 335 -2.20 -18.60 -31.34
N ILE A 336 -0.89 -18.81 -31.32
CA ILE A 336 0.05 -17.92 -30.63
C ILE A 336 0.05 -16.52 -31.25
N ALA A 337 -0.24 -16.42 -32.57
CA ALA A 337 -0.29 -15.15 -33.25
C ALA A 337 -1.38 -14.21 -32.70
N LYS A 338 -2.49 -14.76 -32.21
CA LYS A 338 -3.55 -13.99 -31.54
C LYS A 338 -3.33 -13.87 -30.02
N ALA A 339 -2.76 -14.88 -29.37
CA ALA A 339 -2.49 -14.85 -27.93
C ALA A 339 -1.44 -13.79 -27.55
N ALA A 340 -0.36 -13.65 -28.32
CA ALA A 340 0.75 -12.77 -28.00
C ALA A 340 0.37 -11.27 -27.91
N PRO A 341 -0.38 -10.67 -28.85
CA PRO A 341 -0.83 -9.27 -28.73
C PRO A 341 -1.74 -9.03 -27.52
N LEU A 342 -2.62 -10.00 -27.19
CA LEU A 342 -3.47 -9.90 -26.01
C LEU A 342 -2.64 -9.96 -24.72
N ALA A 343 -1.62 -10.81 -24.65
CA ALA A 343 -0.72 -10.90 -23.52
C ALA A 343 0.09 -9.60 -23.32
N ALA A 344 0.57 -9.00 -24.40
CA ALA A 344 1.24 -7.71 -24.36
C ALA A 344 0.32 -6.61 -23.86
N GLN A 345 -0.92 -6.57 -24.32
CA GLN A 345 -1.92 -5.62 -23.85
C GLN A 345 -2.29 -5.86 -22.37
N LEU A 346 -2.45 -7.12 -21.95
CA LEU A 346 -2.69 -7.49 -20.55
C LEU A 346 -1.58 -6.93 -19.62
N ARG A 347 -0.31 -7.15 -19.98
CA ARG A 347 0.83 -6.60 -19.23
C ARG A 347 0.82 -5.08 -19.17
N LYS A 348 0.50 -4.42 -20.30
CA LYS A 348 0.43 -2.95 -20.38
C LYS A 348 -0.65 -2.39 -19.47
N LEU A 349 -1.86 -2.94 -19.48
CA LEU A 349 -2.96 -2.49 -18.63
C LEU A 349 -2.70 -2.80 -17.15
N ALA A 350 -2.26 -4.02 -16.85
CA ALA A 350 -1.88 -4.41 -15.49
C ALA A 350 -0.73 -3.56 -14.93
N GLY A 351 0.21 -3.15 -15.78
CA GLY A 351 1.33 -2.27 -15.42
C GLY A 351 0.90 -0.90 -14.90
N ILE A 352 -0.26 -0.38 -15.34
CA ILE A 352 -0.81 0.89 -14.84
C ILE A 352 -1.06 0.83 -13.33
N ILE A 353 -1.45 -0.34 -12.83
CA ILE A 353 -1.67 -0.59 -11.41
C ILE A 353 -0.51 -1.36 -10.75
N GLY A 354 0.61 -1.52 -11.48
CA GLY A 354 1.85 -2.12 -10.99
C GLY A 354 1.79 -3.63 -10.81
N LEU A 355 1.02 -4.34 -11.65
CA LEU A 355 0.91 -5.79 -11.68
C LEU A 355 1.52 -6.38 -12.96
N LEU A 356 1.88 -7.68 -12.94
CA LEU A 356 2.32 -8.51 -14.06
C LEU A 356 3.57 -8.00 -14.79
N GLN A 357 4.47 -7.34 -14.07
CA GLN A 357 5.72 -6.83 -14.64
C GLN A 357 6.88 -7.81 -14.53
N GLY A 358 6.71 -8.89 -13.74
CA GLY A 358 7.70 -9.94 -13.57
C GLY A 358 7.77 -10.93 -14.74
N ASP A 359 8.85 -11.72 -14.76
CA ASP A 359 8.97 -12.87 -15.65
C ASP A 359 8.04 -14.01 -15.20
N PRO A 360 7.22 -14.60 -16.11
CA PRO A 360 6.26 -15.64 -15.74
C PRO A 360 6.91 -16.91 -15.18
N GLU A 361 8.03 -17.36 -15.73
CA GLU A 361 8.72 -18.54 -15.22
C GLU A 361 9.30 -18.26 -13.84
N ALA A 362 9.99 -17.14 -13.67
CA ALA A 362 10.54 -16.75 -12.39
C ALA A 362 9.45 -16.64 -11.31
N TYR A 363 8.27 -16.07 -11.66
CA TYR A 363 7.14 -16.02 -10.73
C TYR A 363 6.63 -17.41 -10.37
N LEU A 364 6.35 -18.27 -11.36
CA LEU A 364 5.75 -19.57 -11.16
C LEU A 364 6.69 -20.55 -10.44
N GLN A 365 7.98 -20.50 -10.73
CA GLN A 365 9.00 -21.33 -10.11
C GLN A 365 9.50 -20.82 -8.76
N GLY A 366 9.20 -19.56 -8.41
CA GLY A 366 9.68 -18.96 -7.16
C GLY A 366 11.15 -18.58 -7.20
N THR A 367 11.73 -18.41 -8.39
CA THR A 367 13.17 -18.09 -8.58
C THR A 367 13.45 -16.58 -8.59
N ALA A 368 12.45 -15.74 -8.46
CA ALA A 368 12.62 -14.29 -8.36
C ALA A 368 13.46 -13.88 -7.12
N ASP A 369 13.44 -14.71 -6.07
CA ASP A 369 14.42 -14.68 -4.98
C ASP A 369 15.27 -15.95 -5.15
N ARG A 370 16.59 -15.81 -5.23
CA ARG A 370 17.60 -16.87 -5.42
C ARG A 370 17.52 -17.98 -4.35
N PHE A 371 16.44 -18.76 -4.37
CA PHE A 371 16.33 -19.99 -3.59
C PHE A 371 16.30 -21.18 -4.55
N THR A 372 17.42 -21.86 -4.64
CA THR A 372 17.43 -23.30 -4.97
C THR A 372 16.35 -23.96 -4.12
N ALA A 373 15.46 -24.73 -4.74
CA ALA A 373 14.43 -25.45 -4.02
C ALA A 373 15.09 -26.43 -3.03
N VAL A 374 15.13 -26.03 -1.75
CA VAL A 374 15.60 -26.91 -0.69
C VAL A 374 14.47 -27.87 -0.37
N VAL A 375 14.67 -29.15 -0.69
CA VAL A 375 13.73 -30.20 -0.38
C VAL A 375 14.19 -30.88 0.92
N HIS A 376 13.39 -30.79 1.97
CA HIS A 376 13.62 -31.47 3.22
C HIS A 376 13.25 -32.95 3.05
N VAL A 377 14.23 -33.83 2.87
CA VAL A 377 14.02 -35.27 2.87
C VAL A 377 14.17 -35.80 4.29
N ALA A 378 13.07 -36.21 4.90
CA ALA A 378 13.13 -37.02 6.11
C ALA A 378 13.66 -38.41 5.76
N THR A 379 14.95 -38.64 5.94
CA THR A 379 15.53 -39.99 5.85
C THR A 379 15.15 -40.76 7.10
N GLY A 380 14.00 -41.45 7.05
CA GLY A 380 13.66 -42.48 8.00
C GLY A 380 14.46 -43.75 7.67
N ALA A 381 15.65 -43.88 8.22
CA ALA A 381 16.32 -45.18 8.30
C ALA A 381 15.93 -45.85 9.61
N LEU A 382 15.12 -46.90 9.53
CA LEU A 382 14.93 -47.86 10.61
C LEU A 382 16.25 -48.66 10.81
N VAL A 383 17.00 -48.29 11.85
CA VAL A 383 17.96 -49.21 12.47
C VAL A 383 17.86 -48.98 13.98
N GLY A 384 17.58 -50.05 14.69
CA GLY A 384 17.42 -50.05 16.13
C GLY A 384 18.71 -49.73 16.89
N GLY A 385 18.55 -49.13 18.07
CA GLY A 385 19.59 -49.00 19.09
C GLY A 385 20.08 -47.55 19.29
N GLY A 386 19.54 -46.90 20.27
CA GLY A 386 20.03 -45.83 21.15
C GLY A 386 21.09 -44.87 20.62
N ALA A 387 20.70 -43.67 20.33
CA ALA A 387 21.31 -42.39 20.74
C ALA A 387 20.71 -41.20 19.97
N ASN A 388 20.36 -40.16 20.67
CA ASN A 388 19.90 -38.88 20.13
C ASN A 388 20.94 -38.26 19.20
N LEU A 389 20.61 -38.06 17.92
CA LEU A 389 21.23 -37.07 17.08
C LEU A 389 20.13 -36.45 16.17
N LYS A 390 19.64 -35.28 16.55
CA LYS A 390 18.91 -34.39 15.66
C LYS A 390 19.91 -33.78 14.68
N GLY A 391 20.01 -34.33 13.49
CA GLY A 391 20.72 -33.77 12.36
C GLY A 391 19.84 -33.97 11.13
N THR A 392 19.01 -32.97 10.78
CA THR A 392 18.41 -32.91 9.46
C THR A 392 19.48 -32.45 8.47
N ALA A 393 19.97 -33.37 7.66
CA ALA A 393 20.82 -32.99 6.53
C ALA A 393 19.92 -32.32 5.47
N GLU A 394 20.12 -31.03 5.25
CA GLU A 394 19.52 -30.32 4.11
C GLU A 394 20.16 -30.84 2.83
N LYS A 395 19.40 -31.59 2.03
CA LYS A 395 19.81 -31.99 0.70
C LYS A 395 19.17 -31.01 -0.29
N VAL A 396 20.00 -30.19 -0.92
CA VAL A 396 19.56 -29.36 -2.05
C VAL A 396 19.20 -30.28 -3.22
N ILE A 397 17.94 -30.22 -3.67
CA ILE A 397 17.47 -31.01 -4.81
C ILE A 397 17.28 -30.05 -5.99
N ASN A 398 17.92 -30.42 -7.10
CA ASN A 398 17.69 -29.73 -8.36
C ASN A 398 16.39 -30.26 -9.00
N VAL A 399 15.37 -29.44 -9.08
CA VAL A 399 14.04 -29.82 -9.62
C VAL A 399 14.14 -30.26 -11.08
N GLU A 400 14.95 -29.56 -11.88
CA GLU A 400 15.14 -29.89 -13.30
C GLU A 400 15.77 -31.28 -13.47
N GLU A 401 16.74 -31.65 -12.62
CA GLU A 401 17.34 -32.97 -12.62
C GLU A 401 16.32 -34.04 -12.25
N MET A 402 15.46 -33.79 -11.29
CA MET A 402 14.36 -34.71 -10.93
C MET A 402 13.33 -34.88 -12.03
N ILE A 403 13.00 -33.80 -12.75
CA ILE A 403 12.13 -33.87 -13.94
C ILE A 403 12.78 -34.73 -15.02
N ALA A 404 14.08 -34.55 -15.27
CA ALA A 404 14.80 -35.38 -16.23
C ALA A 404 14.79 -36.85 -15.81
N GLN A 405 15.05 -37.17 -14.54
CA GLN A 405 14.98 -38.55 -14.01
C GLN A 405 13.56 -39.14 -14.14
N ARG A 406 12.51 -38.35 -13.86
CA ARG A 406 11.12 -38.80 -14.03
C ARG A 406 10.81 -39.10 -15.50
N ASN A 407 11.24 -38.25 -16.41
CA ASN A 407 10.99 -38.43 -17.85
C ASN A 407 11.75 -39.70 -18.36
N ALA A 408 13.00 -39.89 -17.95
CA ALA A 408 13.75 -41.11 -18.27
C ALA A 408 13.06 -42.38 -17.71
N ALA A 409 12.52 -42.33 -16.46
CA ALA A 409 11.73 -43.39 -15.89
C ALA A 409 10.47 -43.70 -16.72
N ARG A 410 9.78 -42.69 -17.22
CA ARG A 410 8.60 -42.85 -18.12
C ARG A 410 8.97 -43.50 -19.44
N GLU A 411 10.07 -43.09 -20.07
CA GLU A 411 10.58 -43.69 -21.32
C GLU A 411 10.96 -45.16 -21.10
N ALA A 412 11.55 -45.48 -19.96
CA ALA A 412 11.88 -46.85 -19.55
C ALA A 412 10.65 -47.64 -19.07
N LYS A 413 9.42 -47.07 -19.08
CA LYS A 413 8.19 -47.66 -18.55
C LYS A 413 8.27 -48.04 -17.06
N ASN A 414 9.16 -47.42 -16.30
CA ASN A 414 9.28 -47.56 -14.85
C ASN A 414 8.31 -46.58 -14.16
N TRP A 415 7.04 -46.94 -14.18
CA TRP A 415 5.96 -46.07 -13.64
C TRP A 415 6.09 -45.84 -12.14
N ALA A 416 6.56 -46.84 -11.39
CA ALA A 416 6.74 -46.73 -9.95
C ALA A 416 7.75 -45.62 -9.58
N GLU A 417 8.88 -45.54 -10.28
CA GLU A 417 9.87 -44.49 -10.07
C GLU A 417 9.38 -43.11 -10.53
N SER A 418 8.68 -43.05 -11.66
CA SER A 418 8.05 -41.81 -12.14
C SER A 418 7.05 -41.23 -11.13
N ASP A 419 6.20 -42.10 -10.55
CA ASP A 419 5.22 -41.67 -9.54
C ASP A 419 5.91 -41.29 -8.22
N ARG A 420 6.93 -42.04 -7.79
CA ARG A 420 7.71 -41.68 -6.61
C ARG A 420 8.32 -40.29 -6.71
N ILE A 421 8.89 -39.94 -7.87
CA ILE A 421 9.49 -38.62 -8.10
C ILE A 421 8.40 -37.55 -8.10
N ARG A 422 7.27 -37.77 -8.76
CA ARG A 422 6.14 -36.83 -8.75
C ARG A 422 5.62 -36.55 -7.35
N ASP A 423 5.44 -37.61 -6.55
CA ASP A 423 4.91 -37.51 -5.20
C ASP A 423 5.91 -36.81 -4.25
N LEU A 424 7.21 -37.07 -4.44
CA LEU A 424 8.26 -36.38 -3.71
C LEU A 424 8.27 -34.87 -4.02
N LEU A 425 8.15 -34.47 -5.29
CA LEU A 425 8.07 -33.10 -5.70
C LEU A 425 6.80 -32.42 -5.16
N LYS A 426 5.65 -33.11 -5.24
CA LYS A 426 4.38 -32.63 -4.68
C LYS A 426 4.44 -32.45 -3.16
N ALA A 427 5.06 -33.36 -2.42
CA ALA A 427 5.27 -33.21 -0.98
C ALA A 427 6.12 -31.99 -0.62
N ASN A 428 6.90 -31.49 -1.57
CA ASN A 428 7.71 -30.27 -1.45
C ASN A 428 7.05 -29.05 -2.14
N ARG A 429 5.73 -29.08 -2.35
CA ARG A 429 4.93 -28.04 -2.97
C ARG A 429 5.35 -27.68 -4.40
N ILE A 430 5.85 -28.66 -5.14
CA ILE A 430 6.20 -28.54 -6.55
C ILE A 430 5.18 -29.33 -7.38
N ILE A 431 4.45 -28.64 -8.21
CA ILE A 431 3.44 -29.20 -9.11
C ILE A 431 4.04 -29.31 -10.50
N LEU A 432 4.07 -30.52 -11.05
CA LEU A 432 4.50 -30.76 -12.42
C LEU A 432 3.31 -30.61 -13.39
N GLU A 433 3.57 -29.98 -14.51
CA GLU A 433 2.60 -29.75 -15.60
C GLU A 433 3.19 -30.37 -16.89
N ASP A 434 2.63 -31.50 -17.31
CA ASP A 434 3.04 -32.19 -18.53
C ASP A 434 2.33 -31.56 -19.75
N GLY A 435 3.07 -31.12 -20.76
CA GLY A 435 2.57 -30.52 -21.97
C GLY A 435 3.22 -31.12 -23.23
N ALA A 436 2.74 -30.72 -24.42
CA ALA A 436 3.26 -31.19 -25.71
C ALA A 436 4.76 -30.89 -25.93
N HIS A 437 5.27 -29.85 -25.27
CA HIS A 437 6.67 -29.40 -25.38
C HIS A 437 7.56 -29.81 -24.20
N GLY A 438 7.07 -30.71 -23.31
CA GLY A 438 7.80 -31.19 -22.15
C GLY A 438 7.07 -30.98 -20.84
N THR A 439 7.77 -31.31 -19.73
CA THR A 439 7.28 -31.11 -18.36
C THR A 439 7.77 -29.77 -17.83
N THR A 440 6.84 -28.90 -17.46
CA THR A 440 7.12 -27.65 -16.71
C THR A 440 6.70 -27.83 -15.25
N TRP A 441 7.05 -26.89 -14.39
CA TRP A 441 6.67 -26.96 -12.99
C TRP A 441 6.36 -25.59 -12.41
N ARG A 442 5.64 -25.59 -11.31
CA ARG A 442 5.39 -24.41 -10.48
C ARG A 442 5.39 -24.78 -9.01
N ARG A 443 5.58 -23.79 -8.14
CA ARG A 443 5.34 -23.97 -6.70
C ARG A 443 3.86 -23.73 -6.37
N GLU A 444 3.37 -24.51 -5.40
CA GLU A 444 2.04 -24.37 -4.82
C GLU A 444 1.95 -23.15 -3.89
#